data_6a7bb03aedc72f9e6d8dc448a3f9c741
#
_entry.id   6a7bb03aedc72f9e6d8dc448a3f9c741
#
_cell.length_a   1.000
_cell.length_b   1.000
_cell.length_c   1.000
_cell.angle_alpha   90.00
_cell.angle_beta   90.00
_cell.angle_gamma   90.00
#
_symmetry.space_group_name_H-M   'P 1'
#
loop_
_entity.id
_entity.type
_entity.pdbx_description
1 polymer ?
#
loop_
_entity_poly.entity_id
_entity_poly.type
_entity_poly.pdbx_seq_one_letter_code
_entity_poly.pdbx_strand_id
1 'polypeptide(L)'
;MKIHILGICGTFMGGLARILIESGHKVSGSDNNFYPPMSDQLRELDVELTKGFEPSSMPEADLYVIGNALSRGNKCVEEILNKNLPYKSGPEMLGEIIKDRFVIAVSGTHGKTTTSFMIAKIFKSMGKDIGYLCLLYTSDAADE
;
A
#
# COMPACT_ATOMS: atom_id res chain seq x y z
N MET A 1 -3.77 -13.97 -7.78
CA MET A 1 -3.63 -14.26 -6.34
C MET A 1 -4.64 -13.43 -5.56
N LYS A 2 -5.08 -13.94 -4.40
CA LYS A 2 -5.82 -13.16 -3.40
C LYS A 2 -4.81 -12.55 -2.42
N ILE A 3 -4.81 -11.25 -2.27
CA ILE A 3 -3.88 -10.53 -1.38
C ILE A 3 -4.68 -9.74 -0.37
N HIS A 4 -4.37 -9.91 0.92
CA HIS A 4 -5.00 -9.14 1.98
C HIS A 4 -3.99 -8.17 2.59
N ILE A 5 -4.35 -6.88 2.64
CA ILE A 5 -3.47 -5.81 3.11
C ILE A 5 -3.94 -5.31 4.48
N LEU A 6 -3.08 -5.44 5.47
CA LEU A 6 -3.30 -4.86 6.80
C LEU A 6 -2.78 -3.42 6.84
N GLY A 7 -3.63 -2.48 7.27
CA GLY A 7 -3.34 -1.04 7.26
C GLY A 7 -3.49 -0.42 5.87
N ILE A 8 -4.49 -0.86 5.11
CA ILE A 8 -4.69 -0.50 3.69
C ILE A 8 -4.97 0.99 3.47
N CYS A 9 -5.51 1.71 4.46
CA CYS A 9 -5.83 3.13 4.32
C CYS A 9 -4.62 4.06 4.44
N GLY A 10 -3.44 3.54 4.80
CA GLY A 10 -2.21 4.31 4.69
C GLY A 10 -1.94 4.69 3.23
N THR A 11 -1.41 5.90 3.00
CA THR A 11 -1.16 6.43 1.65
C THR A 11 -0.32 5.49 0.79
N PHE A 12 0.76 4.95 1.37
CA PHE A 12 1.60 3.97 0.70
C PHE A 12 0.86 2.66 0.42
N MET A 13 0.18 2.12 1.42
CA MET A 13 -0.50 0.83 1.31
C MET A 13 -1.69 0.89 0.34
N GLY A 14 -2.42 2.00 0.32
CA GLY A 14 -3.49 2.23 -0.65
C GLY A 14 -2.97 2.36 -2.08
N GLY A 15 -1.84 3.06 -2.27
CA GLY A 15 -1.16 3.11 -3.56
C GLY A 15 -0.65 1.75 -4.03
N LEU A 16 -0.09 0.95 -3.10
CA LEU A 16 0.34 -0.42 -3.37
C LEU A 16 -0.86 -1.32 -3.74
N ALA A 17 -1.98 -1.19 -3.03
CA ALA A 17 -3.22 -1.90 -3.34
C ALA A 17 -3.66 -1.64 -4.79
N ARG A 18 -3.65 -0.39 -5.22
CA ARG A 18 -3.99 -0.02 -6.60
C ARG A 18 -3.07 -0.69 -7.62
N ILE A 19 -1.75 -0.64 -7.40
CA ILE A 19 -0.77 -1.29 -8.30
C ILE A 19 -1.03 -2.79 -8.39
N LEU A 20 -1.33 -3.45 -7.27
CA LEU A 20 -1.63 -4.88 -7.23
C LEU A 20 -2.91 -5.24 -8.00
N ILE A 21 -3.95 -4.40 -7.89
CA ILE A 21 -5.19 -4.58 -8.65
C ILE A 21 -4.94 -4.40 -10.15
N GLU A 22 -4.23 -3.34 -10.54
CA GLU A 22 -3.83 -3.09 -11.94
C GLU A 22 -2.95 -4.22 -12.51
N SER A 23 -2.21 -4.92 -11.63
CA SER A 23 -1.44 -6.13 -11.99
C SER A 23 -2.27 -7.43 -12.01
N GLY A 24 -3.59 -7.35 -11.85
CA GLY A 24 -4.51 -8.48 -11.96
C GLY A 24 -4.69 -9.31 -10.68
N HIS A 25 -4.30 -8.79 -9.51
CA HIS A 25 -4.55 -9.44 -8.23
C HIS A 25 -5.92 -9.05 -7.66
N LYS A 26 -6.55 -9.97 -6.93
CA LYS A 26 -7.71 -9.65 -6.11
C LYS A 26 -7.23 -9.16 -4.76
N VAL A 27 -7.53 -7.90 -4.43
CA VAL A 27 -7.08 -7.25 -3.20
C VAL A 27 -8.24 -7.03 -2.24
N SER A 28 -8.02 -7.33 -0.98
CA SER A 28 -8.85 -6.94 0.15
C SER A 28 -7.98 -6.27 1.21
N GLY A 29 -8.58 -5.58 2.16
CA GLY A 29 -7.78 -4.95 3.21
C GLY A 29 -8.52 -4.65 4.48
N SER A 30 -7.77 -4.55 5.57
CA SER A 30 -8.25 -4.19 6.89
C SER A 30 -7.60 -2.91 7.39
N ASP A 31 -8.39 -2.08 8.06
CA ASP A 31 -7.89 -0.90 8.76
C ASP A 31 -8.82 -0.54 9.93
N ASN A 32 -8.31 0.16 10.93
CA ASN A 32 -9.13 0.66 12.03
C ASN A 32 -10.08 1.77 11.59
N ASN A 33 -9.60 2.61 10.70
CA ASN A 33 -10.31 3.80 10.26
C ASN A 33 -10.23 3.96 8.74
N PHE A 34 -11.36 4.34 8.17
CA PHE A 34 -11.48 4.61 6.75
C PHE A 34 -11.73 6.10 6.54
N TYR A 35 -10.73 6.81 6.04
CA TYR A 35 -10.81 8.25 5.80
C TYR A 35 -10.74 8.57 4.31
N PRO A 36 -11.57 9.49 3.80
CA PRO A 36 -11.35 10.11 2.51
C PRO A 36 -9.98 10.85 2.46
N PRO A 37 -9.32 10.91 1.30
CA PRO A 37 -9.75 10.38 0.00
C PRO A 37 -9.45 8.90 -0.22
N MET A 38 -8.61 8.26 0.62
CA MET A 38 -8.13 6.89 0.40
C MET A 38 -9.26 5.86 0.42
N SER A 39 -10.17 5.97 1.40
CA SER A 39 -11.30 5.04 1.49
C SER A 39 -12.20 5.07 0.25
N ASP A 40 -12.40 6.25 -0.33
CA ASP A 40 -13.23 6.41 -1.51
C ASP A 40 -12.54 5.83 -2.75
N GLN A 41 -11.24 6.10 -2.91
CA GLN A 41 -10.44 5.51 -3.98
C GLN A 41 -10.41 3.97 -3.92
N LEU A 42 -10.30 3.39 -2.72
CA LEU A 42 -10.31 1.93 -2.55
C LEU A 42 -11.69 1.33 -2.88
N ARG A 43 -12.78 2.02 -2.53
CA ARG A 43 -14.15 1.60 -2.90
C ARG A 43 -14.39 1.69 -4.39
N GLU A 44 -13.89 2.73 -5.07
CA GLU A 44 -13.96 2.85 -6.54
C GLU A 44 -13.21 1.70 -7.26
N LEU A 45 -12.21 1.13 -6.61
CA LEU A 45 -11.47 -0.03 -7.10
C LEU A 45 -12.10 -1.39 -6.70
N ASP A 46 -13.30 -1.37 -6.12
CA ASP A 46 -14.04 -2.55 -5.67
C ASP A 46 -13.26 -3.41 -4.64
N VAL A 47 -12.47 -2.74 -3.78
CA VAL A 47 -11.72 -3.40 -2.72
C VAL A 47 -12.63 -3.75 -1.56
N GLU A 48 -12.63 -5.01 -1.16
CA GLU A 48 -13.33 -5.47 0.04
C GLU A 48 -12.59 -4.96 1.29
N LEU A 49 -13.24 -4.07 2.05
CA LEU A 49 -12.69 -3.42 3.22
C LEU A 49 -13.29 -3.99 4.51
N THR A 50 -12.42 -4.44 5.41
CA THR A 50 -12.78 -4.95 6.74
C THR A 50 -12.36 -3.96 7.82
N LYS A 51 -13.29 -3.57 8.69
CA LYS A 51 -12.98 -2.65 9.79
C LYS A 51 -12.35 -3.39 10.97
N GLY A 52 -11.21 -2.88 11.43
CA GLY A 52 -10.48 -3.40 12.57
C GLY A 52 -9.48 -4.51 12.21
N PHE A 53 -8.83 -5.04 13.24
CA PHE A 53 -7.83 -6.09 13.15
C PHE A 53 -8.20 -7.29 14.02
N GLU A 54 -9.41 -7.82 13.82
CA GLU A 54 -9.85 -9.05 14.48
C GLU A 54 -9.57 -10.26 13.58
N PRO A 55 -8.84 -11.28 14.08
CA PRO A 55 -8.50 -12.47 13.28
C PRO A 55 -9.71 -13.20 12.69
N SER A 56 -10.84 -13.19 13.42
CA SER A 56 -12.09 -13.81 12.96
C SER A 56 -12.73 -13.14 11.74
N SER A 57 -12.37 -11.88 11.50
CA SER A 57 -12.87 -11.09 10.37
C SER A 57 -11.85 -10.98 9.24
N MET A 58 -10.65 -11.53 9.43
CA MET A 58 -9.59 -11.52 8.43
C MET A 58 -9.89 -12.56 7.35
N PRO A 59 -10.07 -12.16 6.07
CA PRO A 59 -10.37 -13.11 5.01
C PRO A 59 -9.18 -14.01 4.69
N GLU A 60 -9.45 -15.20 4.18
CA GLU A 60 -8.41 -16.08 3.64
C GLU A 60 -7.79 -15.49 2.39
N ALA A 61 -6.47 -15.43 2.37
CA ALA A 61 -5.69 -14.91 1.26
C ALA A 61 -4.47 -15.81 0.97
N ASP A 62 -3.99 -15.72 -0.26
CA ASP A 62 -2.75 -16.42 -0.66
C ASP A 62 -1.51 -15.71 -0.10
N LEU A 63 -1.61 -14.42 0.16
CA LEU A 63 -0.54 -13.58 0.70
C LEU A 63 -1.12 -12.45 1.56
N TYR A 64 -0.50 -12.21 2.69
CA TYR A 64 -0.80 -11.08 3.57
C TYR A 64 0.29 -10.02 3.44
N VAL A 65 -0.11 -8.75 3.25
CA VAL A 65 0.83 -7.62 3.21
C VAL A 65 0.62 -6.76 4.44
N ILE A 66 1.66 -6.65 5.26
CA ILE A 66 1.60 -5.96 6.54
C ILE A 66 2.10 -4.52 6.36
N GLY A 67 1.24 -3.56 6.70
CA GLY A 67 1.57 -2.14 6.64
C GLY A 67 2.61 -1.73 7.69
N ASN A 68 3.47 -0.79 7.35
CA ASN A 68 4.61 -0.37 8.20
C ASN A 68 4.20 0.24 9.55
N ALA A 69 2.97 0.74 9.66
CA ALA A 69 2.44 1.28 10.90
C ALA A 69 2.00 0.19 11.90
N LEU A 70 1.95 -1.06 11.46
CA LEU A 70 1.57 -2.19 12.28
C LEU A 70 2.81 -2.90 12.83
N SER A 71 2.73 -3.27 14.10
CA SER A 71 3.82 -3.93 14.83
C SER A 71 3.34 -5.17 15.56
N ARG A 72 4.26 -5.85 16.24
CA ARG A 72 3.95 -6.91 17.18
C ARG A 72 2.91 -6.42 18.21
N GLY A 73 2.01 -7.32 18.60
CA GLY A 73 0.86 -7.00 19.45
C GLY A 73 -0.44 -6.69 18.69
N ASN A 74 -0.39 -6.46 17.38
CA ASN A 74 -1.60 -6.43 16.57
C ASN A 74 -2.14 -7.84 16.37
N LYS A 75 -3.41 -8.07 16.70
CA LYS A 75 -4.02 -9.42 16.71
C LYS A 75 -3.92 -10.14 15.36
N CYS A 76 -4.15 -9.46 14.25
CA CYS A 76 -4.02 -10.07 12.92
C CYS A 76 -2.56 -10.36 12.56
N VAL A 77 -1.62 -9.50 12.94
CA VAL A 77 -0.18 -9.76 12.75
C VAL A 77 0.25 -10.99 13.55
N GLU A 78 -0.15 -11.09 14.82
CA GLU A 78 0.16 -12.26 15.67
C GLU A 78 -0.46 -13.55 15.10
N GLU A 79 -1.68 -13.49 14.59
CA GLU A 79 -2.35 -14.63 13.96
C GLU A 79 -1.61 -15.12 12.70
N ILE A 80 -1.17 -14.19 11.83
CA ILE A 80 -0.38 -14.50 10.64
C ILE A 80 0.92 -15.20 11.03
N LEU A 81 1.62 -14.67 12.02
CA LEU A 81 2.89 -15.23 12.51
C LEU A 81 2.70 -16.59 13.18
N ASN A 82 1.70 -16.73 14.05
CA ASN A 82 1.44 -17.97 14.78
C ASN A 82 1.02 -19.12 13.87
N LYS A 83 0.29 -18.82 12.81
CA LYS A 83 -0.14 -19.81 11.81
C LYS A 83 0.85 -19.99 10.66
N ASN A 84 2.00 -19.31 10.69
CA ASN A 84 2.98 -19.31 9.60
C ASN A 84 2.34 -19.04 8.22
N LEU A 85 1.38 -18.10 8.16
CA LEU A 85 0.75 -17.72 6.90
C LEU A 85 1.75 -16.94 6.03
N PRO A 86 1.68 -17.06 4.70
CA PRO A 86 2.54 -16.30 3.81
C PRO A 86 2.33 -14.80 3.98
N TYR A 87 3.38 -14.06 4.31
CA TYR A 87 3.30 -12.62 4.47
C TYR A 87 4.54 -11.89 3.93
N LYS A 88 4.37 -10.60 3.63
CA LYS A 88 5.42 -9.66 3.24
C LYS A 88 5.14 -8.29 3.87
N SER A 89 6.18 -7.50 4.00
CA SER A 89 6.01 -6.07 4.27
C SER A 89 5.61 -5.32 2.99
N GLY A 90 5.03 -4.13 3.14
CA GLY A 90 4.70 -3.28 2.00
C GLY A 90 5.91 -3.00 1.09
N PRO A 91 7.08 -2.58 1.64
CA PRO A 91 8.29 -2.37 0.85
C PRO A 91 8.82 -3.62 0.13
N GLU A 92 8.76 -4.80 0.75
CA GLU A 92 9.14 -6.06 0.09
C GLU A 92 8.25 -6.36 -1.10
N MET A 93 6.93 -6.19 -0.93
CA MET A 93 5.97 -6.39 -2.01
C MET A 93 6.21 -5.41 -3.16
N LEU A 94 6.44 -4.13 -2.85
CA LEU A 94 6.80 -3.13 -3.86
C LEU A 94 8.10 -3.52 -4.58
N GLY A 95 9.14 -3.92 -3.84
CA GLY A 95 10.43 -4.35 -4.40
C GLY A 95 10.28 -5.46 -5.44
N GLU A 96 9.40 -6.42 -5.22
CA GLU A 96 9.11 -7.48 -6.19
C GLU A 96 8.41 -6.96 -7.44
N ILE A 97 7.47 -6.04 -7.30
CA ILE A 97 6.74 -5.46 -8.42
C ILE A 97 7.68 -4.66 -9.34
N ILE A 98 8.66 -3.97 -8.76
CA ILE A 98 9.53 -3.04 -9.51
C ILE A 98 10.89 -3.61 -9.87
N LYS A 99 11.21 -4.86 -9.48
CA LYS A 99 12.56 -5.45 -9.64
C LYS A 99 13.11 -5.40 -11.07
N ASP A 100 12.24 -5.52 -12.07
CA ASP A 100 12.61 -5.51 -13.49
C ASP A 100 12.27 -4.17 -14.18
N ARG A 101 12.03 -3.10 -13.38
CA ARG A 101 11.67 -1.78 -13.89
C ARG A 101 12.78 -0.78 -13.62
N PHE A 102 12.91 0.22 -14.50
CA PHE A 102 13.74 1.38 -14.22
C PHE A 102 13.05 2.26 -13.16
N VAL A 103 13.71 2.47 -12.04
CA VAL A 103 13.16 3.18 -10.88
C VAL A 103 13.87 4.51 -10.67
N ILE A 104 13.09 5.57 -10.55
CA ILE A 104 13.55 6.88 -10.12
C ILE A 104 13.04 7.12 -8.71
N ALA A 105 13.91 7.11 -7.72
CA ALA A 105 13.58 7.41 -6.33
C ALA A 105 13.94 8.88 -6.01
N VAL A 106 12.95 9.61 -5.49
CA VAL A 106 13.12 11.01 -5.07
C VAL A 106 13.13 11.06 -3.55
N SER A 107 14.26 11.53 -2.98
CA SER A 107 14.43 11.69 -1.55
C SER A 107 14.79 13.14 -1.19
N GLY A 108 14.56 13.54 0.04
CA GLY A 108 14.84 14.87 0.54
C GLY A 108 13.95 15.25 1.71
N THR A 109 14.25 16.35 2.37
CA THR A 109 13.45 16.89 3.48
C THR A 109 12.14 17.50 2.99
N HIS A 110 12.16 18.25 1.89
CA HIS A 110 11.01 18.94 1.31
C HIS A 110 10.92 18.71 -0.20
N GLY A 111 9.72 18.87 -0.76
CA GLY A 111 9.50 18.85 -2.21
C GLY A 111 9.52 17.48 -2.88
N LYS A 112 9.61 16.38 -2.13
CA LYS A 112 9.63 15.01 -2.69
C LYS A 112 8.43 14.75 -3.61
N THR A 113 7.23 14.96 -3.09
CA THR A 113 5.97 14.72 -3.81
C THR A 113 5.88 15.57 -5.08
N THR A 114 6.17 16.87 -4.98
CA THR A 114 6.14 17.81 -6.12
C THR A 114 7.13 17.39 -7.20
N THR A 115 8.37 17.10 -6.81
CA THR A 115 9.43 16.67 -7.74
C THR A 115 9.07 15.36 -8.43
N SER A 116 8.62 14.36 -7.68
CA SER A 116 8.20 13.08 -8.24
C SER A 116 7.03 13.23 -9.22
N PHE A 117 6.06 14.07 -8.87
CA PHE A 117 4.92 14.36 -9.75
C PHE A 117 5.36 15.07 -11.05
N MET A 118 6.29 16.02 -10.95
CA MET A 118 6.83 16.71 -12.15
C MET A 118 7.55 15.72 -13.07
N ILE A 119 8.41 14.87 -12.51
CA ILE A 119 9.11 13.81 -13.27
C ILE A 119 8.08 12.90 -13.96
N ALA A 120 7.10 12.41 -13.21
CA ALA A 120 6.05 11.57 -13.76
C ALA A 120 5.31 12.26 -14.92
N LYS A 121 4.98 13.54 -14.77
CA LYS A 121 4.29 14.32 -15.80
C LYS A 121 5.12 14.50 -17.07
N ILE A 122 6.43 14.72 -16.93
CA ILE A 122 7.37 14.83 -18.06
C ILE A 122 7.40 13.52 -18.85
N PHE A 123 7.64 12.39 -18.16
CA PHE A 123 7.70 11.08 -18.83
C PHE A 123 6.37 10.71 -19.50
N LYS A 124 5.24 11.02 -18.85
CA LYS A 124 3.92 10.81 -19.44
C LYS A 124 3.71 11.66 -20.70
N SER A 125 4.16 12.92 -20.71
CA SER A 125 4.08 13.79 -21.90
C SER A 125 4.95 13.29 -23.05
N MET A 126 6.01 12.54 -22.75
CA MET A 126 6.86 11.87 -23.75
C MET A 126 6.28 10.53 -24.24
N GLY A 127 5.05 10.18 -23.85
CA GLY A 127 4.39 8.94 -24.25
C GLY A 127 4.94 7.68 -23.55
N LYS A 128 5.65 7.84 -22.43
CA LYS A 128 6.15 6.70 -21.66
C LYS A 128 5.08 6.17 -20.72
N ASP A 129 4.97 4.84 -20.66
CA ASP A 129 4.15 4.16 -19.66
C ASP A 129 4.89 4.17 -18.32
N ILE A 130 4.33 4.88 -17.35
CA ILE A 130 4.95 5.08 -16.05
C ILE A 130 4.01 4.72 -14.92
N GLY A 131 4.55 4.07 -13.87
CA GLY A 131 3.93 4.01 -12.55
C GLY A 131 4.44 5.15 -11.67
N TYR A 132 3.58 5.67 -10.82
CA TYR A 132 3.90 6.71 -9.84
C TYR A 132 3.36 6.31 -8.47
N LEU A 133 4.24 6.33 -7.48
CA LEU A 133 3.88 6.05 -6.09
C LEU A 133 4.51 7.10 -5.18
N CYS A 134 3.68 7.74 -4.36
CA CYS A 134 4.12 8.70 -3.36
C CYS A 134 4.01 8.10 -1.96
N LEU A 135 5.09 8.24 -1.21
CA LEU A 135 5.15 7.90 0.21
C LEU A 135 5.00 9.19 1.01
N LEU A 136 3.80 9.46 1.51
CA LEU A 136 3.60 10.51 2.50
C LEU A 136 3.87 9.90 3.88
N TYR A 137 4.91 10.36 4.55
CA TYR A 137 5.11 10.06 5.95
C TYR A 137 4.28 11.04 6.78
N THR A 138 3.51 10.51 7.72
CA THR A 138 2.75 11.33 8.70
C THR A 138 3.67 12.15 9.63
N SER A 139 4.96 11.85 9.69
CA SER A 139 5.96 12.66 10.40
C SER A 139 6.24 14.00 9.72
N ASP A 140 5.96 14.15 8.42
CA ASP A 140 6.13 15.43 7.73
C ASP A 140 5.00 16.43 8.06
N ALA A 141 3.94 15.99 8.76
CA ALA A 141 2.84 16.84 9.20
C ALA A 141 3.06 17.43 10.61
N ALA A 142 4.14 17.07 11.30
CA ALA A 142 4.43 17.52 12.65
C ALA A 142 5.44 18.70 12.71
N ASP A 143 5.99 19.12 11.57
CA ASP A 143 6.98 20.20 11.47
C ASP A 143 6.42 21.49 10.82
N GLU A 144 5.08 21.67 10.83
CA GLU A 144 4.44 22.95 10.51
C GLU A 144 3.95 23.68 11.76
#